data_cf544c2fed2204d4a997b286b7cded85
#
_entry.id   cf544c2fed2204d4a997b286b7cded85
#
_cell.length_a   1.000
_cell.length_b   1.000
_cell.length_c   1.000
_cell.angle_alpha   90.00
_cell.angle_beta   90.00
_cell.angle_gamma   90.00
#
_symmetry.space_group_name_H-M   'P 1'
#
loop_
_entity.id
_entity.type
_entity.pdbx_description
1 polymer ?
#
loop_
_entity_poly.entity_id
_entity_poly.type
_entity_poly.pdbx_seq_one_letter_code
_entity_poly.pdbx_strand_id
1 'polypeptide(L)' 'MKTALINGKIYVERGVFQSAAAMENGIITAVGTDEEILARAGKDARIIDCEGRTVIPS' A
#
# COMPACT_ATOMS: atom_id res chain seq x y z
N MET A 1 -7.12 -6.07 -11.18
CA MET A 1 -7.77 -5.25 -10.15
C MET A 1 -6.72 -4.55 -9.30
N LYS A 2 -6.87 -3.27 -9.09
CA LYS A 2 -5.97 -2.49 -8.25
C LYS A 2 -6.42 -2.51 -6.79
N THR A 3 -5.49 -2.61 -5.89
CA THR A 3 -5.75 -2.57 -4.45
C THR A 3 -4.82 -1.55 -3.82
N ALA A 4 -5.36 -0.73 -2.91
CA ALA A 4 -4.57 0.21 -2.14
C ALA A 4 -4.59 -0.20 -0.68
N LEU A 5 -3.42 -0.40 -0.11
CA LEU A 5 -3.25 -0.65 1.32
C LEU A 5 -2.86 0.67 1.94
N ILE A 6 -3.61 1.11 2.94
CA ILE A 6 -3.36 2.40 3.59
C ILE A 6 -3.28 2.24 5.10
N ASN A 7 -2.80 3.27 5.76
CA ASN A 7 -2.70 3.32 7.21
C ASN A 7 -1.97 2.11 7.79
N GLY A 8 -0.92 1.69 7.10
CA GLY A 8 -0.14 0.53 7.51
C GLY A 8 1.31 0.89 7.78
N LYS A 9 2.08 -0.14 7.99
CA LYS A 9 3.52 -0.04 8.10
C LYS A 9 4.08 -1.02 7.10
N ILE A 10 4.30 -0.52 5.88
CA ILE A 10 4.71 -1.36 4.75
C ILE A 10 6.22 -1.46 4.73
N TYR A 11 6.74 -2.66 4.88
CA TYR A 11 8.17 -2.89 4.82
C TYR A 11 8.65 -2.77 3.37
N VAL A 12 9.53 -1.82 3.13
CA VAL A 12 10.07 -1.56 1.79
C VAL A 12 11.45 -2.19 1.66
N GLU A 13 12.32 -1.82 2.59
CA GLU A 13 13.65 -2.40 2.68
C GLU A 13 14.14 -2.25 4.12
N ARG A 14 15.31 -2.77 4.41
CA ARG A 14 15.81 -2.79 5.79
C ARG A 14 15.76 -1.40 6.44
N GLY A 15 14.97 -1.29 7.49
CA GLY A 15 14.81 -0.06 8.24
C GLY A 15 13.97 1.02 7.59
N VAL A 16 13.36 0.73 6.43
CA VAL A 16 12.55 1.70 5.70
C VAL A 16 11.11 1.20 5.60
N PHE A 17 10.17 2.02 6.05
CA PHE A 17 8.74 1.71 6.00
C PHE A 17 7.99 2.85 5.34
N GLN A 18 6.89 2.53 4.66
CA GLN A 18 5.95 3.50 4.13
C GLN A 18 4.56 3.20 4.71
N SER A 19 3.66 4.17 4.66
CA SER A 19 2.33 3.99 5.23
C SER A 19 1.37 3.29 4.28
N ALA A 20 1.66 3.27 2.99
CA ALA A 20 0.72 2.76 2.01
C ALA A 20 1.44 2.09 0.84
N ALA A 21 0.71 1.21 0.17
CA ALA A 21 1.21 0.53 -1.03
C ALA A 21 0.06 0.30 -2.00
N ALA A 22 0.37 0.38 -3.28
CA ALA A 22 -0.56 0.01 -4.33
C ALA A 22 -0.19 -1.36 -4.87
N MET A 23 -1.19 -2.17 -5.14
CA MET A 23 -0.99 -3.51 -5.68
C MET A 23 -1.87 -3.69 -6.91
N GLU A 24 -1.40 -4.50 -7.83
CA GLU A 24 -2.17 -4.89 -8.99
C GLU A 24 -1.89 -6.37 -9.26
N ASN A 25 -2.96 -7.16 -9.31
CA ASN A 25 -2.88 -8.60 -9.54
C ASN A 25 -1.92 -9.31 -8.57
N GLY A 26 -1.92 -8.87 -7.31
CA GLY A 26 -1.10 -9.48 -6.27
C GLY A 26 0.34 -9.01 -6.21
N ILE A 27 0.70 -8.02 -7.05
CA ILE A 27 2.06 -7.50 -7.12
C ILE A 27 2.06 -6.06 -6.62
N ILE A 28 2.99 -5.71 -5.72
CA ILE A 28 3.16 -4.33 -5.26
C ILE A 28 3.76 -3.51 -6.39
N THR A 29 3.05 -2.47 -6.82
CA THR A 29 3.47 -1.63 -7.93
C THR A 29 3.99 -0.27 -7.49
N ALA A 30 3.65 0.18 -6.29
CA ALA A 30 4.11 1.45 -5.75
C ALA A 30 3.99 1.46 -4.23
N VAL A 31 4.82 2.24 -3.58
CA VAL A 31 4.75 2.48 -2.14
C VAL A 31 4.89 3.97 -1.89
N GLY A 32 4.34 4.45 -0.80
CA GLY A 32 4.41 5.87 -0.47
C GLY A 32 3.49 6.23 0.68
N THR A 33 3.03 7.47 0.69
CA THR A 33 2.06 7.94 1.68
C THR A 33 0.65 7.50 1.28
N ASP A 34 -0.26 7.55 2.24
CA ASP A 34 -1.67 7.22 1.97
C ASP A 34 -2.22 8.08 0.82
N GLU A 35 -1.95 9.40 0.86
CA GLU A 35 -2.43 10.32 -0.18
C GLU A 35 -1.89 9.96 -1.56
N GLU A 36 -0.60 9.67 -1.65
CA GLU A 36 0.02 9.31 -2.92
C GLU A 36 -0.57 8.04 -3.49
N ILE A 37 -0.77 7.04 -2.65
CA ILE A 37 -1.27 5.75 -3.09
C ILE A 37 -2.75 5.82 -3.46
N LEU A 38 -3.55 6.56 -2.70
CA LEU A 38 -4.96 6.74 -3.03
C LEU A 38 -5.12 7.46 -4.38
N ALA A 39 -4.27 8.45 -4.65
CA ALA A 39 -4.29 9.15 -5.93
C ALA A 39 -3.94 8.22 -7.09
N ARG A 40 -2.97 7.34 -6.90
CA ARG A 40 -2.57 6.38 -7.94
C ARG A 40 -3.60 5.29 -8.17
N ALA A 41 -4.24 4.84 -7.10
CA ALA A 41 -5.18 3.73 -7.18
C ALA A 41 -6.45 4.07 -7.93
N GLY A 42 -6.92 5.32 -7.80
CA GLY A 42 -8.14 5.76 -8.47
C GLY A 42 -9.39 5.31 -7.75
N LYS A 43 -10.54 5.62 -8.36
CA LYS A 43 -11.85 5.37 -7.74
C LYS A 43 -12.25 3.90 -7.69
N ASP A 44 -11.76 3.13 -8.64
CA ASP A 44 -12.18 1.74 -8.78
C ASP A 44 -11.31 0.76 -8.01
N ALA A 45 -10.30 1.26 -7.32
CA ALA A 45 -9.42 0.40 -6.56
C ALA A 45 -10.07 -0.05 -5.26
N ARG A 46 -9.72 -1.25 -4.85
CA ARG A 46 -10.11 -1.75 -3.55
C ARG A 46 -9.22 -1.10 -2.49
N ILE A 47 -9.81 -0.52 -1.47
CA ILE A 47 -9.09 0.12 -0.39
C ILE A 47 -9.10 -0.78 0.84
N ILE A 48 -7.93 -1.08 1.36
CA ILE A 48 -7.78 -1.88 2.57
C ILE A 48 -7.07 -1.05 3.62
N ASP A 49 -7.72 -0.83 4.75
CA ASP A 49 -7.13 -0.13 5.89
C ASP A 49 -6.35 -1.16 6.71
N CYS A 50 -5.06 -0.99 6.82
CA CYS A 50 -4.20 -1.93 7.55
C CYS A 50 -4.24 -1.74 9.07
N GLU A 51 -4.91 -0.70 9.53
CA GLU A 51 -5.09 -0.44 10.96
C GLU A 51 -3.77 -0.38 11.74
N GLY A 52 -2.74 0.17 11.12
CA GLY A 52 -1.42 0.31 11.74
C GLY A 52 -0.58 -0.97 11.75
N ARG A 53 -1.07 -2.03 11.15
CA ARG A 53 -0.34 -3.31 11.13
C ARG A 53 0.83 -3.28 10.17
N THR A 54 1.81 -4.12 10.46
CA THR A 54 2.98 -4.26 9.60
C THR A 54 2.67 -5.19 8.43
N VAL A 55 3.03 -4.76 7.24
CA VAL A 55 2.86 -5.55 6.02
C VAL A 55 4.24 -5.91 5.48
N ILE A 56 4.48 -7.19 5.32
CA ILE A 56 5.76 -7.71 4.85
C ILE A 56 5.51 -8.49 3.56
N PRO A 57 6.23 -8.18 2.47
CA PRO A 57 6.10 -8.98 1.26
C PRO A 57 6.64 -10.39 1.50
N SER A 58 5.93 -11.35 1.03
CA SER A 58 6.34 -12.75 1.16
C SER A 58 6.72 -13.37 -0.17
#